data_0401716fd29332c1efe778950449b73e
#
_entry.id   0401716fd29332c1efe778950449b73e
#
_cell.length_a   1.000
_cell.length_b   1.000
_cell.length_c   1.000
_cell.angle_alpha   90.00
_cell.angle_beta   90.00
_cell.angle_gamma   90.00
#
_symmetry.space_group_name_H-M   'P 1'
#
loop_
_entity.id
_entity.type
_entity.pdbx_description
1 polymer ?
#
loop_
_entity_poly.entity_id
_entity_poly.type
_entity_poly.pdbx_seq_one_letter_code
_entity_poly.pdbx_strand_id
1 'polypeptide(L)'
;MKFSEKKELFKQCLKDAKRKVLREDFVKRIFSFDINVYKKMKYSSEELELLLFDYDDTGFKRFSSLELFMPIIDFEHVSFDNFRARGVDFSKLNNVHINPQTVCNKDLRDTKLEGVTFTGPFDDCYIPRADFTGSINAVIDIDKLYDKDINGTNLTDVTLISEKTLTK
;
A
#
# COMPACT_ATOMS: atom_id res chain seq x y z
N MET A 1 4.15 4.90 -27.29
CA MET A 1 5.38 4.39 -26.60
C MET A 1 5.08 2.98 -26.13
N LYS A 2 5.95 2.02 -26.41
CA LYS A 2 5.78 0.64 -25.95
C LYS A 2 6.07 0.56 -24.45
N PHE A 3 5.49 -0.42 -23.74
CA PHE A 3 5.70 -0.60 -22.30
C PHE A 3 7.18 -0.76 -21.93
N SER A 4 7.95 -1.51 -22.73
CA SER A 4 9.40 -1.66 -22.53
C SER A 4 10.15 -0.32 -22.54
N GLU A 5 9.78 0.60 -23.42
CA GLU A 5 10.35 1.94 -23.49
C GLU A 5 9.97 2.79 -22.26
N LYS A 6 8.69 2.72 -21.86
CA LYS A 6 8.21 3.36 -20.62
C LYS A 6 8.98 2.86 -19.39
N LYS A 7 9.17 1.53 -19.29
CA LYS A 7 9.88 0.87 -18.18
C LYS A 7 11.35 1.31 -18.09
N GLU A 8 12.05 1.37 -19.22
CA GLU A 8 13.45 1.81 -19.25
C GLU A 8 13.58 3.30 -18.91
N LEU A 9 12.68 4.14 -19.42
CA LEU A 9 12.66 5.56 -19.08
C LEU A 9 12.39 5.77 -17.58
N PHE A 10 11.46 5.04 -17.01
CA PHE A 10 11.15 5.06 -15.59
C PHE A 10 12.35 4.63 -14.73
N LYS A 11 13.02 3.52 -15.10
CA LYS A 11 14.25 3.08 -14.44
C LYS A 11 15.38 4.11 -14.55
N GLN A 12 15.49 4.79 -15.68
CA GLN A 12 16.48 5.85 -15.87
C GLN A 12 16.19 7.04 -14.96
N CYS A 13 14.91 7.48 -14.87
CA CYS A 13 14.50 8.53 -13.95
C CYS A 13 14.82 8.18 -12.49
N LEU A 14 14.58 6.91 -12.08
CA LEU A 14 14.97 6.39 -10.76
C LEU A 14 16.47 6.45 -10.51
N LYS A 15 17.27 6.02 -11.50
CA LYS A 15 18.72 5.98 -11.40
C LYS A 15 19.31 7.39 -11.30
N ASP A 16 18.74 8.32 -12.05
CA ASP A 16 19.14 9.74 -12.02
C ASP A 16 18.73 10.40 -10.69
N ALA A 17 17.56 10.07 -10.15
CA ALA A 17 17.12 10.50 -8.82
C ALA A 17 18.08 10.00 -7.73
N LYS A 18 18.42 8.70 -7.71
CA LYS A 18 19.36 8.13 -6.73
C LYS A 18 20.76 8.75 -6.77
N ARG A 19 21.26 9.13 -7.95
CA ARG A 19 22.57 9.79 -8.10
C ARG A 19 22.62 11.23 -7.59
N LYS A 20 21.47 11.88 -7.49
CA LYS A 20 21.34 13.32 -7.25
C LYS A 20 20.86 13.68 -5.83
N VAL A 21 20.43 12.73 -5.02
CA VAL A 21 19.88 12.89 -3.64
C VAL A 21 20.87 13.48 -2.62
N LEU A 22 22.03 13.95 -3.02
CA LEU A 22 23.02 14.55 -2.10
C LEU A 22 22.84 16.05 -1.81
N ARG A 23 21.76 16.73 -2.27
CA ARG A 23 21.48 18.15 -1.95
C ARG A 23 19.98 18.42 -1.84
N GLU A 24 19.53 19.02 -0.71
CA GLU A 24 18.13 19.33 -0.38
C GLU A 24 17.36 20.16 -1.44
N ASP A 25 18.00 21.09 -2.13
CA ASP A 25 17.39 21.89 -3.22
C ASP A 25 17.02 21.07 -4.46
N PHE A 26 17.48 19.86 -4.51
CA PHE A 26 17.36 18.99 -5.67
C PHE A 26 16.06 18.18 -5.65
N VAL A 27 15.56 17.80 -4.47
CA VAL A 27 14.32 17.06 -4.29
C VAL A 27 13.14 17.79 -4.93
N LYS A 28 13.03 19.11 -4.73
CA LYS A 28 11.96 19.91 -5.33
C LYS A 28 12.00 19.97 -6.87
N ARG A 29 13.18 19.99 -7.48
CA ARG A 29 13.33 20.05 -8.94
C ARG A 29 13.10 18.70 -9.63
N ILE A 30 13.51 17.61 -9.00
CA ILE A 30 13.23 16.24 -9.50
C ILE A 30 11.73 15.97 -9.46
N PHE A 31 11.08 16.25 -8.33
CA PHE A 31 9.64 16.05 -8.21
C PHE A 31 8.84 16.76 -9.31
N SER A 32 9.22 18.01 -9.67
CA SER A 32 8.51 18.73 -10.72
C SER A 32 8.75 18.14 -12.12
N PHE A 33 9.95 17.63 -12.42
CA PHE A 33 10.27 17.07 -13.72
C PHE A 33 9.66 15.67 -13.88
N ASP A 34 9.82 14.83 -12.90
CA ASP A 34 9.36 13.44 -12.95
C ASP A 34 7.84 13.32 -12.87
N ILE A 35 7.17 14.16 -12.09
CA ILE A 35 5.70 14.25 -12.08
C ILE A 35 5.15 14.56 -13.48
N ASN A 36 5.76 15.49 -14.21
CA ASN A 36 5.28 15.84 -15.54
C ASN A 36 5.51 14.73 -16.55
N VAL A 37 6.63 14.02 -16.47
CA VAL A 37 6.92 12.86 -17.30
C VAL A 37 5.96 11.72 -16.96
N TYR A 38 5.77 11.41 -15.68
CA TYR A 38 4.85 10.39 -15.20
C TYR A 38 3.40 10.65 -15.66
N LYS A 39 2.88 11.88 -15.44
CA LYS A 39 1.53 12.27 -15.88
C LYS A 39 1.33 12.18 -17.39
N LYS A 40 2.37 12.39 -18.19
CA LYS A 40 2.32 12.26 -19.65
C LYS A 40 2.30 10.81 -20.13
N MET A 41 2.86 9.88 -19.36
CA MET A 41 3.04 8.48 -19.79
C MET A 41 1.74 7.67 -19.79
N LYS A 42 0.71 8.05 -19.03
CA LYS A 42 -0.57 7.35 -18.90
C LYS A 42 -0.39 5.84 -18.80
N TYR A 43 0.03 5.37 -17.62
CA TYR A 43 0.16 3.94 -17.35
C TYR A 43 -1.21 3.28 -17.18
N SER A 44 -1.38 2.06 -17.69
CA SER A 44 -2.50 1.20 -17.29
C SER A 44 -2.26 0.62 -15.90
N SER A 45 -3.31 0.05 -15.27
CA SER A 45 -3.19 -0.59 -13.95
C SER A 45 -2.17 -1.75 -13.98
N GLU A 46 -2.18 -2.56 -15.04
CA GLU A 46 -1.24 -3.67 -15.22
C GLU A 46 0.19 -3.18 -15.41
N GLU A 47 0.38 -2.09 -16.18
CA GLU A 47 1.69 -1.46 -16.33
C GLU A 47 2.22 -0.93 -14.99
N LEU A 48 1.36 -0.31 -14.16
CA LEU A 48 1.73 0.16 -12.83
C LEU A 48 2.09 -1.00 -11.90
N GLU A 49 1.34 -2.08 -11.89
CA GLU A 49 1.67 -3.25 -11.09
C GLU A 49 3.05 -3.82 -11.44
N LEU A 50 3.37 -3.93 -12.72
CA LEU A 50 4.69 -4.40 -13.19
C LEU A 50 5.85 -3.45 -12.85
N LEU A 51 5.56 -2.18 -12.60
CA LEU A 51 6.57 -1.19 -12.19
C LEU A 51 6.74 -1.14 -10.68
N LEU A 52 5.63 -1.26 -9.93
CA LEU A 52 5.58 -1.01 -8.50
C LEU A 52 5.97 -2.22 -7.68
N PHE A 53 5.71 -3.44 -8.20
CA PHE A 53 5.89 -4.65 -7.44
C PHE A 53 6.99 -5.55 -8.02
N ASP A 54 7.80 -6.09 -7.11
CA ASP A 54 8.60 -7.28 -7.32
C ASP A 54 7.83 -8.50 -6.78
N TYR A 55 8.07 -9.65 -7.38
CA TYR A 55 7.54 -10.91 -6.89
C TYR A 55 8.65 -11.70 -6.21
N ASP A 56 8.38 -12.25 -5.04
CA ASP A 56 9.31 -13.16 -4.39
C ASP A 56 9.18 -14.59 -4.96
N ASP A 57 10.06 -15.49 -4.51
CA ASP A 57 10.11 -16.88 -4.98
C ASP A 57 8.81 -17.67 -4.71
N THR A 58 7.95 -17.16 -3.83
CA THR A 58 6.64 -17.75 -3.50
C THR A 58 5.50 -17.11 -4.30
N GLY A 59 5.78 -16.15 -5.16
CA GLY A 59 4.80 -15.44 -6.00
C GLY A 59 4.04 -14.33 -5.28
N PHE A 60 4.46 -13.94 -4.07
CA PHE A 60 3.85 -12.81 -3.38
C PHE A 60 4.47 -11.48 -3.82
N LYS A 61 3.61 -10.46 -3.96
CA LYS A 61 4.01 -9.09 -4.31
C LYS A 61 4.65 -8.39 -3.11
N ARG A 62 5.68 -7.60 -3.37
CA ARG A 62 6.24 -6.59 -2.45
C ARG A 62 6.56 -5.33 -3.23
N PHE A 63 6.64 -4.19 -2.56
CA PHE A 63 7.12 -2.99 -3.25
C PHE A 63 8.53 -3.18 -3.77
N SER A 64 8.72 -2.83 -5.04
CA SER A 64 10.06 -2.64 -5.60
C SER A 64 10.74 -1.43 -4.91
N SER A 65 12.06 -1.24 -5.09
CA SER A 65 12.85 -0.16 -4.42
C SER A 65 12.42 1.27 -4.82
N LEU A 66 11.11 1.56 -4.89
CA LEU A 66 10.51 2.78 -5.44
C LEU A 66 10.03 3.79 -4.39
N GLU A 67 10.47 3.69 -3.15
CA GLU A 67 9.99 4.50 -2.01
C GLU A 67 9.91 6.01 -2.29
N LEU A 68 10.80 6.55 -3.14
CA LEU A 68 10.87 7.98 -3.46
C LEU A 68 9.70 8.48 -4.33
N PHE A 69 8.99 7.60 -5.04
CA PHE A 69 7.93 7.97 -5.99
C PHE A 69 6.52 7.66 -5.48
N MET A 70 6.41 6.94 -4.36
CA MET A 70 5.15 6.54 -3.76
C MET A 70 4.15 7.71 -3.59
N PRO A 71 4.56 8.91 -3.12
CA PRO A 71 3.62 10.01 -2.89
C PRO A 71 2.97 10.60 -4.14
N ILE A 72 3.49 10.30 -5.34
CA ILE A 72 2.97 10.86 -6.60
C ILE A 72 2.13 9.88 -7.40
N ILE A 73 2.12 8.61 -6.98
CA ILE A 73 1.38 7.55 -7.65
C ILE A 73 -0.04 7.50 -7.09
N ASP A 74 -1.01 7.38 -7.97
CA ASP A 74 -2.39 7.08 -7.62
C ASP A 74 -2.60 5.57 -7.62
N PHE A 75 -2.93 5.02 -6.45
CA PHE A 75 -3.11 3.58 -6.25
C PHE A 75 -4.57 3.13 -6.38
N GLU A 76 -5.50 4.00 -6.77
CA GLU A 76 -6.94 3.70 -6.84
C GLU A 76 -7.26 2.40 -7.59
N HIS A 77 -6.49 2.11 -8.65
CA HIS A 77 -6.70 0.94 -9.50
C HIS A 77 -5.56 -0.09 -9.41
N VAL A 78 -4.72 -0.01 -8.39
CA VAL A 78 -3.61 -0.95 -8.16
C VAL A 78 -4.07 -2.05 -7.21
N SER A 79 -3.96 -3.32 -7.63
CA SER A 79 -4.34 -4.46 -6.79
C SER A 79 -3.25 -4.80 -5.77
N PHE A 80 -3.64 -4.90 -4.50
CA PHE A 80 -2.82 -5.41 -3.40
C PHE A 80 -3.07 -6.91 -3.11
N ASP A 81 -3.71 -7.65 -4.02
CA ASP A 81 -3.87 -9.08 -3.88
C ASP A 81 -2.50 -9.78 -3.85
N ASN A 82 -2.35 -10.73 -2.93
CA ASN A 82 -1.09 -11.44 -2.66
C ASN A 82 0.09 -10.53 -2.26
N PHE A 83 -0.19 -9.31 -1.78
CA PHE A 83 0.83 -8.37 -1.36
C PHE A 83 1.26 -8.63 0.09
N ARG A 84 2.58 -8.63 0.36
CA ARG A 84 3.14 -8.69 1.71
C ARG A 84 2.98 -7.35 2.42
N ALA A 85 1.88 -7.20 3.15
CA ALA A 85 1.54 -5.94 3.81
C ALA A 85 2.27 -5.74 5.15
N ARG A 86 2.71 -6.81 5.82
CA ARG A 86 3.35 -6.72 7.13
C ARG A 86 4.49 -5.70 7.17
N GLY A 87 4.44 -4.78 8.13
CA GLY A 87 5.46 -3.76 8.37
C GLY A 87 5.46 -2.61 7.36
N VAL A 88 4.51 -2.56 6.44
CA VAL A 88 4.42 -1.51 5.43
C VAL A 88 3.80 -0.24 6.00
N ASP A 89 4.40 0.90 5.69
CA ASP A 89 3.86 2.23 5.96
C ASP A 89 3.08 2.73 4.74
N PHE A 90 1.73 2.61 4.78
CA PHE A 90 0.84 3.07 3.71
C PHE A 90 0.51 4.57 3.80
N SER A 91 0.89 5.27 4.88
CA SER A 91 0.53 6.68 5.11
C SER A 91 1.04 7.66 4.05
N LYS A 92 2.00 7.23 3.24
CA LYS A 92 2.60 8.02 2.16
C LYS A 92 2.01 7.73 0.78
N LEU A 93 1.03 6.85 0.70
CA LEU A 93 0.43 6.41 -0.55
C LEU A 93 -0.92 7.10 -0.76
N ASN A 94 -1.29 7.34 -2.02
CA ASN A 94 -2.55 7.99 -2.34
C ASN A 94 -3.57 6.97 -2.87
N ASN A 95 -4.81 7.05 -2.40
CA ASN A 95 -5.95 6.27 -2.89
C ASN A 95 -5.73 4.74 -2.81
N VAL A 96 -5.13 4.25 -1.73
CA VAL A 96 -4.92 2.82 -1.52
C VAL A 96 -6.21 2.13 -1.13
N HIS A 97 -6.55 1.06 -1.85
CA HIS A 97 -7.68 0.19 -1.55
C HIS A 97 -7.16 -1.22 -1.22
N ILE A 98 -7.49 -1.74 -0.05
CA ILE A 98 -7.03 -3.07 0.39
C ILE A 98 -8.23 -3.94 0.78
N ASN A 99 -8.30 -5.14 0.21
CA ASN A 99 -9.12 -6.21 0.76
C ASN A 99 -8.25 -7.05 1.72
N PRO A 100 -8.51 -7.03 3.05
CA PRO A 100 -7.71 -7.76 4.01
C PRO A 100 -7.67 -9.27 3.75
N GLN A 101 -8.70 -9.82 3.09
CA GLN A 101 -8.78 -11.25 2.78
C GLN A 101 -7.83 -11.70 1.68
N THR A 102 -7.35 -10.78 0.84
CA THR A 102 -6.52 -11.11 -0.33
C THR A 102 -5.04 -10.79 -0.15
N VAL A 103 -4.65 -10.05 0.89
CA VAL A 103 -3.23 -9.84 1.20
C VAL A 103 -2.56 -11.16 1.61
N CYS A 104 -1.25 -11.24 1.41
CA CYS A 104 -0.47 -12.43 1.73
C CYS A 104 -0.68 -12.86 3.19
N ASN A 105 -1.16 -14.09 3.39
CA ASN A 105 -1.44 -14.70 4.70
C ASN A 105 -2.38 -13.88 5.58
N LYS A 106 -3.16 -12.95 5.04
CA LYS A 106 -4.01 -12.01 5.79
C LYS A 106 -3.24 -11.27 6.90
N ASP A 107 -1.95 -11.02 6.68
CA ASP A 107 -1.01 -10.48 7.69
C ASP A 107 -0.82 -8.97 7.50
N LEU A 108 -1.43 -8.20 8.42
CA LEU A 108 -1.35 -6.74 8.49
C LEU A 108 -0.58 -6.26 9.73
N ARG A 109 0.21 -7.13 10.37
CA ARG A 109 1.01 -6.74 11.54
C ARG A 109 1.98 -5.61 11.25
N ASP A 110 2.18 -4.76 12.24
CA ASP A 110 3.19 -3.69 12.20
C ASP A 110 2.96 -2.67 11.05
N THR A 111 1.75 -2.61 10.45
CA THR A 111 1.42 -1.68 9.36
C THR A 111 0.99 -0.30 9.88
N LYS A 112 1.19 0.75 9.06
CA LYS A 112 0.52 2.03 9.21
C LYS A 112 -0.47 2.20 8.07
N LEU A 113 -1.74 2.46 8.41
CA LEU A 113 -2.88 2.34 7.51
C LEU A 113 -3.61 3.67 7.28
N GLU A 114 -2.98 4.81 7.61
CA GLU A 114 -3.53 6.13 7.35
C GLU A 114 -3.87 6.30 5.85
N GLY A 115 -5.10 6.72 5.57
CA GLY A 115 -5.60 6.93 4.21
C GLY A 115 -5.95 5.66 3.44
N VAL A 116 -5.76 4.47 4.01
CA VAL A 116 -6.15 3.21 3.38
C VAL A 116 -7.66 3.02 3.45
N THR A 117 -8.29 2.73 2.32
CA THR A 117 -9.71 2.33 2.24
C THR A 117 -9.81 0.80 2.21
N PHE A 118 -10.51 0.25 3.20
CA PHE A 118 -10.74 -1.19 3.25
C PHE A 118 -11.99 -1.59 2.46
N THR A 119 -11.89 -2.68 1.68
CA THR A 119 -12.94 -3.15 0.78
C THR A 119 -13.46 -4.54 1.12
N GLY A 120 -13.04 -5.12 2.25
CA GLY A 120 -13.45 -6.45 2.70
C GLY A 120 -13.36 -6.64 4.21
N PRO A 121 -13.85 -7.78 4.71
CA PRO A 121 -13.82 -8.10 6.14
C PRO A 121 -12.41 -8.41 6.63
N PHE A 122 -12.25 -8.44 7.96
CA PHE A 122 -11.00 -8.79 8.64
C PHE A 122 -10.99 -10.22 9.21
N ASP A 123 -11.90 -11.09 8.77
CA ASP A 123 -12.02 -12.45 9.29
C ASP A 123 -10.70 -13.23 9.10
N ASP A 124 -10.22 -13.85 10.19
CA ASP A 124 -8.92 -14.53 10.26
C ASP A 124 -7.69 -13.66 9.94
N CYS A 125 -7.83 -12.33 9.94
CA CYS A 125 -6.70 -11.43 9.75
C CYS A 125 -5.85 -11.33 11.02
N TYR A 126 -4.55 -11.14 10.82
CA TYR A 126 -3.59 -10.97 11.90
C TYR A 126 -3.12 -9.50 11.91
N ILE A 127 -3.50 -8.74 12.96
CA ILE A 127 -3.38 -7.28 13.03
C ILE A 127 -2.52 -6.73 14.19
N PRO A 128 -1.83 -7.53 15.04
CA PRO A 128 -1.05 -6.96 16.14
C PRO A 128 -0.12 -5.83 15.72
N ARG A 129 -0.12 -4.76 16.50
CA ARG A 129 0.68 -3.55 16.28
C ARG A 129 0.38 -2.81 14.97
N ALA A 130 -0.75 -3.09 14.31
CA ALA A 130 -1.23 -2.27 13.20
C ALA A 130 -1.77 -0.93 13.73
N ASP A 131 -1.55 0.14 12.98
CA ASP A 131 -2.09 1.48 13.28
C ASP A 131 -3.15 1.83 12.25
N PHE A 132 -4.41 1.85 12.68
CA PHE A 132 -5.57 2.16 11.85
C PHE A 132 -5.95 3.64 11.85
N THR A 133 -5.20 4.51 12.53
CA THR A 133 -5.50 5.95 12.55
C THR A 133 -5.63 6.48 11.13
N GLY A 134 -6.73 7.19 10.83
CA GLY A 134 -7.00 7.76 9.52
C GLY A 134 -7.39 6.75 8.44
N SER A 135 -7.60 5.47 8.77
CA SER A 135 -8.12 4.48 7.82
C SER A 135 -9.61 4.70 7.52
N ILE A 136 -10.06 4.20 6.38
CA ILE A 136 -11.43 4.39 5.88
C ILE A 136 -12.11 3.03 5.75
N ASN A 137 -13.34 2.92 6.24
CA ASN A 137 -14.15 1.70 6.19
C ASN A 137 -13.52 0.49 6.89
N ALA A 138 -12.68 0.69 7.90
CA ALA A 138 -12.19 -0.40 8.74
C ALA A 138 -13.30 -0.86 9.69
N VAL A 139 -13.90 -2.01 9.40
CA VAL A 139 -14.95 -2.64 10.22
C VAL A 139 -14.42 -3.98 10.71
N ILE A 140 -14.20 -4.10 12.02
CA ILE A 140 -13.54 -5.26 12.62
C ILE A 140 -14.45 -5.92 13.66
N ASP A 141 -14.63 -7.24 13.51
CA ASP A 141 -15.14 -8.12 14.53
C ASP A 141 -13.95 -8.82 15.22
N ILE A 142 -13.69 -8.43 16.48
CA ILE A 142 -12.55 -8.98 17.23
C ILE A 142 -12.69 -10.50 17.43
N ASP A 143 -13.95 -10.99 17.55
CA ASP A 143 -14.20 -12.42 17.73
C ASP A 143 -13.82 -13.25 16.48
N LYS A 144 -13.72 -12.64 15.32
CA LYS A 144 -13.36 -13.26 14.03
C LYS A 144 -11.90 -13.06 13.64
N LEU A 145 -11.11 -12.27 14.37
CA LEU A 145 -9.69 -12.14 14.10
C LEU A 145 -8.91 -13.42 14.41
N TYR A 146 -7.79 -13.61 13.73
CA TYR A 146 -6.87 -14.71 14.04
C TYR A 146 -6.39 -14.59 15.49
N ASP A 147 -6.60 -15.65 16.27
CA ASP A 147 -6.32 -15.74 17.71
C ASP A 147 -6.93 -14.60 18.56
N LYS A 148 -7.83 -13.76 17.99
CA LYS A 148 -8.39 -12.55 18.63
C LYS A 148 -7.29 -11.61 19.15
N ASP A 149 -6.12 -11.65 18.54
CA ASP A 149 -4.93 -10.91 18.97
C ASP A 149 -4.97 -9.47 18.41
N ILE A 150 -5.14 -8.52 19.32
CA ILE A 150 -5.10 -7.08 19.06
C ILE A 150 -3.95 -6.40 19.82
N ASN A 151 -2.95 -7.16 20.26
CA ASN A 151 -1.87 -6.63 21.11
C ASN A 151 -1.11 -5.49 20.42
N GLY A 152 -1.12 -4.32 21.07
CA GLY A 152 -0.47 -3.11 20.57
C GLY A 152 -1.12 -2.47 19.33
N THR A 153 -2.30 -2.97 18.90
CA THR A 153 -3.03 -2.40 17.76
C THR A 153 -3.70 -1.08 18.15
N ASN A 154 -3.52 -0.06 17.32
CA ASN A 154 -4.26 1.19 17.45
C ASN A 154 -5.54 1.09 16.61
N LEU A 155 -6.69 1.02 17.27
CA LEU A 155 -8.01 0.88 16.67
C LEU A 155 -8.75 2.23 16.48
N THR A 156 -8.02 3.34 16.47
CA THR A 156 -8.59 4.65 16.14
C THR A 156 -9.16 4.61 14.72
N ASP A 157 -10.35 5.18 14.53
CA ASP A 157 -11.11 5.19 13.27
C ASP A 157 -11.61 3.82 12.79
N VAL A 158 -11.56 2.79 13.66
CA VAL A 158 -12.15 1.47 13.40
C VAL A 158 -13.57 1.41 13.92
N THR A 159 -14.50 0.88 13.12
CA THR A 159 -15.82 0.46 13.60
C THR A 159 -15.73 -0.96 14.14
N LEU A 160 -15.87 -1.10 15.47
CA LEU A 160 -15.91 -2.41 16.11
C LEU A 160 -17.32 -2.98 16.08
N ILE A 161 -17.46 -4.23 15.66
CA ILE A 161 -18.71 -5.00 15.70
C ILE A 161 -18.54 -6.23 16.57
N SER A 162 -19.63 -6.74 17.15
CA SER A 162 -19.65 -8.00 17.88
C SER A 162 -21.03 -8.67 17.67
N GLU A 163 -21.02 -9.94 17.32
CA GLU A 163 -22.28 -10.70 17.14
C GLU A 163 -23.11 -10.84 18.41
N LYS A 164 -22.54 -10.56 19.60
CA LYS A 164 -23.28 -10.65 20.87
C LYS A 164 -24.35 -9.59 21.07
N THR A 165 -24.47 -8.61 20.17
CA THR A 165 -25.47 -7.52 20.30
C THR A 165 -26.80 -7.82 19.60
N LEU A 166 -26.95 -8.97 18.90
CA LEU A 166 -28.15 -9.30 18.12
C LEU A 166 -29.11 -10.30 18.79
N THR A 167 -28.88 -10.67 20.04
CA THR A 167 -29.84 -11.49 20.80
C THR A 167 -30.53 -10.65 21.87
N LYS A 168 -31.55 -9.88 21.46
CA LYS A 168 -32.69 -9.45 22.30
C LYS A 168 -33.98 -9.52 21.52
#